data_44c4c25030cadae8eb48a120da4de153
#
_entry.id   44c4c25030cadae8eb48a120da4de153
#
_cell.length_a   1.000
_cell.length_b   1.000
_cell.length_c   1.000
_cell.angle_alpha   90.00
_cell.angle_beta   90.00
_cell.angle_gamma   90.00
#
_symmetry.space_group_name_H-M   'P 1'
#
loop_
_entity.id
_entity.type
_entity.pdbx_description
1 polymer ?
#
loop_
_entity_poly.entity_id
_entity_poly.type
_entity_poly.pdbx_seq_one_letter_code
_entity_poly.pdbx_strand_id
1 'polypeptide(L)'
;MAKILNNLNLLKDRINKDLGMLQYPPKDWVKPRVTPTGEPIKDVVVIGGGMCGLVANFALLRAGIKNIRTFDLQKEGREGPWVNYARMETLRSPKTLAGPALGVPSLTFQSWYEAKWGKASWEALGKIPTLMWMDYLIWYRQVLGLNIENETEVINITPLTHSFEITIKHKGNNQLVYARKIVLATGREGMAEPRVPKPLQPFYGDYCKHSSEKFDFQSVAGKDIGVIGISASAVDNAASALE
;
A
#
# COMPACT_ATOMS: atom_id res chain seq x y z
N MET A 1 19.93 12.09 16.29
CA MET A 1 19.69 11.97 14.83
C MET A 1 20.82 11.21 14.12
N ALA A 2 22.09 11.60 14.23
CA ALA A 2 23.24 10.92 13.60
C ALA A 2 23.35 9.42 13.93
N LYS A 3 23.14 9.00 15.20
CA LYS A 3 23.19 7.59 15.61
C LYS A 3 22.09 6.75 14.92
N ILE A 4 20.88 7.28 14.78
CA ILE A 4 19.76 6.59 14.11
C ILE A 4 20.05 6.41 12.61
N LEU A 5 20.56 7.44 11.96
CA LEU A 5 20.98 7.39 10.56
C LEU A 5 22.10 6.33 10.34
N ASN A 6 23.08 6.26 11.23
CA ASN A 6 24.12 5.24 11.17
C ASN A 6 23.55 3.82 11.32
N ASN A 7 22.62 3.59 12.25
CA ASN A 7 21.99 2.30 12.45
C ASN A 7 21.13 1.86 11.26
N LEU A 8 20.40 2.79 10.62
CA LEU A 8 19.62 2.49 9.41
C LEU A 8 20.53 2.18 8.21
N ASN A 9 21.70 2.82 8.11
CA ASN A 9 22.70 2.47 7.10
C ASN A 9 23.26 1.06 7.33
N LEU A 10 23.59 0.70 8.57
CA LEU A 10 24.03 -0.66 8.92
C LEU A 10 22.93 -1.69 8.61
N LEU A 11 21.67 -1.36 8.87
CA LEU A 11 20.56 -2.23 8.48
C LEU A 11 20.45 -2.38 6.96
N LYS A 12 20.63 -1.30 6.19
CA LYS A 12 20.66 -1.33 4.73
C LYS A 12 21.79 -2.23 4.20
N ASP A 13 22.98 -2.14 4.79
CA ASP A 13 24.11 -2.99 4.40
C ASP A 13 23.83 -4.46 4.69
N ARG A 14 23.19 -4.75 5.82
CA ARG A 14 22.70 -6.10 6.13
C ARG A 14 21.68 -6.60 5.12
N ILE A 15 20.70 -5.76 4.74
CA ILE A 15 19.70 -6.12 3.73
C ILE A 15 20.38 -6.44 2.40
N ASN A 16 21.31 -5.62 1.96
CA ASN A 16 22.06 -5.85 0.72
C ASN A 16 22.82 -7.18 0.76
N LYS A 17 23.44 -7.51 1.91
CA LYS A 17 24.12 -8.79 2.11
C LYS A 17 23.14 -9.95 2.07
N ASP A 18 22.03 -9.88 2.82
CA ASP A 18 21.01 -10.94 2.86
C ASP A 18 20.42 -11.19 1.46
N LEU A 19 20.09 -10.12 0.74
CA LEU A 19 19.57 -10.19 -0.64
C LEU A 19 20.62 -10.73 -1.62
N GLY A 20 21.89 -10.34 -1.48
CA GLY A 20 22.99 -10.88 -2.27
C GLY A 20 23.15 -12.39 -2.10
N MET A 21 23.06 -12.90 -0.85
CA MET A 21 23.07 -14.35 -0.59
C MET A 21 21.85 -15.07 -1.20
N LEU A 22 20.74 -14.37 -1.39
CA LEU A 22 19.56 -14.88 -2.09
C LEU A 22 19.62 -14.68 -3.62
N GLN A 23 20.79 -14.30 -4.15
CA GLN A 23 21.00 -14.02 -5.59
C GLN A 23 20.05 -12.93 -6.13
N TYR A 24 19.76 -11.91 -5.33
CA TYR A 24 18.94 -10.77 -5.74
C TYR A 24 19.84 -9.61 -6.22
N PRO A 25 19.52 -8.92 -7.31
CA PRO A 25 18.45 -9.24 -8.26
C PRO A 25 18.84 -10.40 -9.18
N PRO A 26 17.94 -11.37 -9.41
CA PRO A 26 18.23 -12.48 -10.32
C PRO A 26 18.33 -11.99 -11.76
N LYS A 27 18.84 -12.86 -12.66
CA LYS A 27 18.85 -12.58 -14.10
C LYS A 27 17.42 -12.44 -14.62
N ASP A 28 17.25 -11.52 -15.56
CA ASP A 28 16.01 -11.39 -16.31
C ASP A 28 15.86 -12.59 -17.26
N TRP A 29 14.71 -13.26 -17.21
CA TRP A 29 14.45 -14.44 -18.03
C TRP A 29 13.20 -14.29 -18.91
N VAL A 30 12.41 -13.22 -18.67
CA VAL A 30 11.17 -13.00 -19.40
C VAL A 30 11.47 -12.28 -20.70
N LYS A 31 11.11 -12.91 -21.83
CA LYS A 31 11.31 -12.31 -23.16
C LYS A 31 10.37 -11.13 -23.36
N PRO A 32 10.86 -9.98 -23.81
CA PRO A 32 10.03 -8.83 -24.17
C PRO A 32 8.98 -9.20 -25.19
N ARG A 33 7.81 -8.55 -25.12
CA ARG A 33 6.73 -8.69 -26.09
C ARG A 33 6.22 -7.32 -26.53
N VAL A 34 5.66 -7.28 -27.71
CA VAL A 34 4.98 -6.11 -28.28
C VAL A 34 3.58 -6.48 -28.74
N THR A 35 2.71 -5.48 -28.83
CA THR A 35 1.40 -5.62 -29.48
C THR A 35 1.55 -5.84 -31.00
N PRO A 36 0.51 -6.24 -31.73
CA PRO A 36 0.54 -6.28 -33.20
C PRO A 36 0.90 -4.94 -33.85
N THR A 37 0.67 -3.83 -33.16
CA THR A 37 1.01 -2.45 -33.61
C THR A 37 2.41 -2.01 -33.18
N GLY A 38 3.19 -2.87 -32.50
CA GLY A 38 4.57 -2.59 -32.09
C GLY A 38 4.72 -1.94 -30.70
N GLU A 39 3.63 -1.71 -29.97
CA GLU A 39 3.68 -1.11 -28.62
C GLU A 39 4.25 -2.10 -27.60
N PRO A 40 5.13 -1.64 -26.67
CA PRO A 40 5.74 -2.53 -25.68
C PRO A 40 4.71 -3.04 -24.66
N ILE A 41 4.73 -4.34 -24.39
CA ILE A 41 3.87 -4.97 -23.38
C ILE A 41 4.66 -5.17 -22.10
N LYS A 42 4.14 -4.67 -20.96
CA LYS A 42 4.65 -4.96 -19.62
C LYS A 42 4.38 -6.41 -19.25
N ASP A 43 5.31 -7.05 -18.55
CA ASP A 43 5.06 -8.40 -18.08
C ASP A 43 3.96 -8.40 -17.01
N VAL A 44 4.04 -7.45 -16.08
CA VAL A 44 3.03 -7.26 -15.05
C VAL A 44 2.78 -5.77 -14.79
N VAL A 45 1.52 -5.41 -14.67
CA VAL A 45 1.09 -4.14 -14.07
C VAL A 45 0.51 -4.43 -12.69
N VAL A 46 0.99 -3.73 -11.67
CA VAL A 46 0.45 -3.77 -10.30
C VAL A 46 -0.38 -2.52 -10.08
N ILE A 47 -1.63 -2.68 -9.67
CA ILE A 47 -2.56 -1.58 -9.40
C ILE A 47 -2.75 -1.45 -7.90
N GLY A 48 -2.24 -0.35 -7.34
CA GLY A 48 -2.12 -0.07 -5.91
C GLY A 48 -0.68 -0.23 -5.40
N GLY A 49 -0.14 0.85 -4.82
CA GLY A 49 1.23 0.94 -4.26
C GLY A 49 1.28 0.77 -2.74
N GLY A 50 0.17 0.43 -2.09
CA GLY A 50 0.12 0.12 -0.65
C GLY A 50 0.92 -1.14 -0.29
N MET A 51 0.80 -1.61 0.96
CA MET A 51 1.56 -2.77 1.45
C MET A 51 1.52 -3.96 0.50
N CYS A 52 0.34 -4.35 0.00
CA CYS A 52 0.21 -5.49 -0.91
C CYS A 52 0.90 -5.26 -2.26
N GLY A 53 0.82 -4.03 -2.79
CA GLY A 53 1.51 -3.65 -4.03
C GLY A 53 3.02 -3.64 -3.88
N LEU A 54 3.54 -3.14 -2.75
CA LEU A 54 4.97 -3.20 -2.42
C LEU A 54 5.48 -4.65 -2.37
N VAL A 55 4.71 -5.53 -1.70
CA VAL A 55 5.04 -6.97 -1.62
C VAL A 55 5.01 -7.62 -3.00
N ALA A 56 3.98 -7.35 -3.80
CA ALA A 56 3.86 -7.90 -5.16
C ALA A 56 5.03 -7.45 -6.04
N ASN A 57 5.37 -6.15 -6.00
CA ASN A 57 6.50 -5.58 -6.75
C ASN A 57 7.81 -6.28 -6.36
N PHE A 58 8.12 -6.35 -5.07
CA PHE A 58 9.35 -7.01 -4.60
C PHE A 58 9.38 -8.51 -4.94
N ALA A 59 8.25 -9.23 -4.79
CA ALA A 59 8.15 -10.64 -5.15
C ALA A 59 8.43 -10.89 -6.63
N LEU A 60 7.89 -10.04 -7.52
CA LEU A 60 8.13 -10.09 -8.96
C LEU A 60 9.60 -9.87 -9.28
N LEU A 61 10.21 -8.83 -8.68
CA LEU A 61 11.64 -8.56 -8.87
C LEU A 61 12.51 -9.73 -8.39
N ARG A 62 12.16 -10.35 -7.25
CA ARG A 62 12.84 -11.55 -6.75
C ARG A 62 12.69 -12.76 -7.67
N ALA A 63 11.59 -12.85 -8.40
CA ALA A 63 11.36 -13.89 -9.41
C ALA A 63 12.04 -13.59 -10.76
N GLY A 64 12.76 -12.47 -10.90
CA GLY A 64 13.42 -12.08 -12.16
C GLY A 64 12.47 -11.45 -13.18
N ILE A 65 11.28 -11.04 -12.76
CA ILE A 65 10.32 -10.32 -13.60
C ILE A 65 10.53 -8.82 -13.37
N LYS A 66 11.21 -8.15 -14.31
CA LYS A 66 11.66 -6.75 -14.13
C LYS A 66 10.86 -5.74 -14.94
N ASN A 67 10.24 -6.17 -16.05
CA ASN A 67 9.44 -5.30 -16.92
C ASN A 67 8.05 -5.09 -16.31
N ILE A 68 8.00 -4.42 -15.15
CA ILE A 68 6.80 -4.14 -14.38
C ILE A 68 6.54 -2.63 -14.29
N ARG A 69 5.27 -2.25 -14.12
CA ARG A 69 4.87 -0.91 -13.66
C ARG A 69 3.91 -1.06 -12.50
N THR A 70 4.02 -0.17 -11.53
CA THR A 70 3.12 -0.12 -10.38
C THR A 70 2.51 1.27 -10.29
N PHE A 71 1.18 1.34 -10.26
CA PHE A 71 0.43 2.59 -10.19
C PHE A 71 -0.26 2.75 -8.84
N ASP A 72 -0.27 3.96 -8.31
CA ASP A 72 -1.10 4.31 -7.17
C ASP A 72 -1.78 5.66 -7.39
N LEU A 73 -3.05 5.75 -7.01
CA LEU A 73 -3.85 6.95 -7.08
C LEU A 73 -3.34 8.04 -6.12
N GLN A 74 -2.78 7.64 -4.98
CA GLN A 74 -2.38 8.55 -3.92
C GLN A 74 -1.00 9.15 -4.20
N LYS A 75 -0.72 10.26 -3.51
CA LYS A 75 0.62 10.83 -3.43
C LYS A 75 1.56 9.88 -2.70
N GLU A 76 2.85 9.99 -3.00
CA GLU A 76 3.89 9.24 -2.30
C GLU A 76 3.80 9.44 -0.77
N GLY A 77 3.90 8.34 -0.04
CA GLY A 77 3.75 8.32 1.40
C GLY A 77 2.30 8.34 1.90
N ARG A 78 1.33 8.22 1.00
CA ARG A 78 -0.10 8.16 1.35
C ARG A 78 -0.81 6.93 0.77
N GLU A 79 -0.06 5.96 0.29
CA GLU A 79 -0.61 4.74 -0.29
C GLU A 79 -1.30 3.88 0.79
N GLY A 80 -2.45 3.34 0.46
CA GLY A 80 -3.26 2.52 1.36
C GLY A 80 -4.04 3.33 2.40
N PRO A 81 -4.59 2.67 3.43
CA PRO A 81 -5.55 3.28 4.36
C PRO A 81 -4.91 4.09 5.50
N TRP A 82 -3.64 3.85 5.81
CA TRP A 82 -2.99 4.17 7.08
C TRP A 82 -3.02 5.65 7.47
N VAL A 83 -2.87 6.55 6.50
CA VAL A 83 -2.89 8.02 6.69
C VAL A 83 -4.07 8.68 5.99
N ASN A 84 -5.02 7.89 5.47
CA ASN A 84 -6.17 8.40 4.74
C ASN A 84 -7.45 8.26 5.56
N TYR A 85 -8.00 7.04 5.65
CA TYR A 85 -9.31 6.79 6.27
C TYR A 85 -9.28 5.82 7.45
N ALA A 86 -8.15 5.15 7.74
CA ALA A 86 -8.04 4.34 8.94
C ALA A 86 -8.07 5.22 10.19
N ARG A 87 -9.02 4.97 11.09
CA ARG A 87 -9.21 5.72 12.34
C ARG A 87 -8.48 5.10 13.52
N MET A 88 -8.01 3.86 13.40
CA MET A 88 -7.29 3.17 14.46
C MET A 88 -5.96 3.86 14.77
N GLU A 89 -5.69 4.14 16.02
CA GLU A 89 -4.40 4.69 16.46
C GLU A 89 -3.26 3.69 16.33
N THR A 90 -3.56 2.41 16.57
CA THR A 90 -2.60 1.31 16.49
C THR A 90 -3.12 0.16 15.65
N LEU A 91 -2.20 -0.58 15.02
CA LEU A 91 -2.54 -1.80 14.30
C LEU A 91 -3.18 -2.82 15.24
N ARG A 92 -4.20 -3.53 14.75
CA ARG A 92 -4.85 -4.61 15.50
C ARG A 92 -4.06 -5.90 15.46
N SER A 93 -3.21 -6.06 14.47
CA SER A 93 -2.33 -7.22 14.32
C SER A 93 -1.25 -7.25 15.40
N PRO A 94 -0.81 -8.43 15.85
CA PRO A 94 0.35 -8.55 16.73
C PRO A 94 1.61 -7.96 16.06
N LYS A 95 2.42 -7.23 16.83
CA LYS A 95 3.67 -6.62 16.35
C LYS A 95 4.70 -7.65 15.83
N THR A 96 4.54 -8.91 16.21
CA THR A 96 5.42 -10.02 15.84
C THR A 96 5.16 -10.60 14.45
N LEU A 97 4.11 -10.14 13.74
CA LEU A 97 3.91 -10.56 12.36
C LEU A 97 5.02 -10.01 11.46
N ALA A 98 5.57 -10.87 10.62
CA ALA A 98 6.68 -10.51 9.73
C ALA A 98 6.36 -9.41 8.71
N GLY A 99 5.06 -9.17 8.42
CA GLY A 99 4.61 -8.16 7.47
C GLY A 99 5.11 -8.44 6.04
N PRO A 100 5.50 -7.40 5.29
CA PRO A 100 5.88 -7.50 3.88
C PRO A 100 7.29 -8.07 3.63
N ALA A 101 7.97 -8.63 4.65
CA ALA A 101 9.39 -8.99 4.59
C ALA A 101 9.73 -10.15 3.63
N LEU A 102 8.74 -10.94 3.16
CA LEU A 102 8.91 -12.08 2.25
C LEU A 102 10.02 -13.06 2.68
N GLY A 103 10.15 -13.30 3.98
CA GLY A 103 11.14 -14.22 4.54
C GLY A 103 12.55 -13.63 4.68
N VAL A 104 12.76 -12.34 4.47
CA VAL A 104 14.03 -11.64 4.72
C VAL A 104 13.98 -10.98 6.09
N PRO A 105 14.67 -11.50 7.13
CA PRO A 105 14.52 -11.01 8.51
C PRO A 105 14.89 -9.53 8.65
N SER A 106 15.92 -9.08 7.93
CA SER A 106 16.38 -7.68 7.95
C SER A 106 15.36 -6.68 7.35
N LEU A 107 14.34 -7.15 6.63
CA LEU A 107 13.26 -6.32 6.08
C LEU A 107 12.03 -6.23 7.00
N THR A 108 12.01 -6.92 8.15
CA THR A 108 10.85 -6.89 9.05
C THR A 108 10.68 -5.52 9.72
N PHE A 109 9.44 -5.22 10.12
CA PHE A 109 9.16 -4.04 10.95
C PHE A 109 10.02 -4.03 12.22
N GLN A 110 10.20 -5.18 12.86
CA GLN A 110 11.05 -5.31 14.05
C GLN A 110 12.49 -4.84 13.76
N SER A 111 13.12 -5.34 12.70
CA SER A 111 14.49 -4.94 12.34
C SER A 111 14.63 -3.44 12.09
N TRP A 112 13.66 -2.83 11.40
CA TRP A 112 13.60 -1.40 11.18
C TRP A 112 13.40 -0.61 12.50
N TYR A 113 12.49 -1.09 13.34
CA TYR A 113 12.21 -0.47 14.62
C TYR A 113 13.41 -0.51 15.55
N GLU A 114 14.03 -1.69 15.71
CA GLU A 114 15.21 -1.86 16.56
C GLU A 114 16.41 -1.03 16.09
N ALA A 115 16.58 -0.87 14.77
CA ALA A 115 17.61 0.02 14.21
C ALA A 115 17.38 1.49 14.60
N LYS A 116 16.13 1.93 14.71
CA LYS A 116 15.79 3.32 15.08
C LYS A 116 15.86 3.55 16.58
N TRP A 117 15.31 2.65 17.38
CA TRP A 117 15.07 2.88 18.80
C TRP A 117 15.69 1.84 19.75
N GLY A 118 16.23 0.77 19.21
CA GLY A 118 16.89 -0.27 19.98
C GLY A 118 15.94 -1.37 20.47
N LYS A 119 16.54 -2.49 20.89
CA LYS A 119 15.84 -3.70 21.31
C LYS A 119 14.96 -3.50 22.54
N ALA A 120 15.44 -2.75 23.55
CA ALA A 120 14.65 -2.48 24.75
C ALA A 120 13.35 -1.72 24.44
N SER A 121 13.40 -0.76 23.51
CA SER A 121 12.20 -0.06 23.03
C SER A 121 11.24 -0.99 22.28
N TRP A 122 11.77 -1.95 21.50
CA TRP A 122 10.95 -2.96 20.84
C TRP A 122 10.22 -3.84 21.85
N GLU A 123 10.91 -4.29 22.89
CA GLU A 123 10.31 -5.10 23.95
C GLU A 123 9.16 -4.36 24.65
N ALA A 124 9.36 -3.07 24.94
CA ALA A 124 8.37 -2.21 25.56
C ALA A 124 7.21 -1.81 24.63
N LEU A 125 7.38 -1.88 23.31
CA LEU A 125 6.33 -1.53 22.36
C LEU A 125 5.16 -2.51 22.49
N GLY A 126 3.98 -2.03 22.78
CA GLY A 126 2.74 -2.81 22.77
C GLY A 126 2.27 -3.13 21.35
N LYS A 127 1.38 -2.29 20.84
CA LYS A 127 0.91 -2.34 19.45
C LYS A 127 1.66 -1.32 18.59
N ILE A 128 1.72 -1.57 17.29
CA ILE A 128 2.37 -0.66 16.34
C ILE A 128 1.45 0.53 16.07
N PRO A 129 1.90 1.79 16.32
CA PRO A 129 1.16 2.97 15.91
C PRO A 129 0.95 2.99 14.38
N THR A 130 -0.24 3.38 13.93
CA THR A 130 -0.62 3.35 12.52
C THR A 130 0.28 4.24 11.67
N LEU A 131 0.63 5.44 12.14
CA LEU A 131 1.55 6.33 11.43
C LEU A 131 2.97 5.75 11.34
N MET A 132 3.43 5.09 12.40
CA MET A 132 4.74 4.42 12.39
C MET A 132 4.80 3.25 11.41
N TRP A 133 3.68 2.57 11.21
CA TRP A 133 3.57 1.55 10.18
C TRP A 133 3.71 2.15 8.78
N MET A 134 3.13 3.31 8.52
CA MET A 134 3.31 4.01 7.25
C MET A 134 4.77 4.43 7.04
N ASP A 135 5.44 4.97 8.08
CA ASP A 135 6.86 5.31 8.01
C ASP A 135 7.73 4.10 7.64
N TYR A 136 7.40 2.93 8.20
CA TYR A 136 8.06 1.69 7.84
C TYR A 136 7.82 1.29 6.37
N LEU A 137 6.60 1.42 5.84
CA LEU A 137 6.31 1.10 4.44
C LEU A 137 7.04 2.06 3.48
N ILE A 138 7.16 3.33 3.83
CA ILE A 138 7.95 4.31 3.07
C ILE A 138 9.43 3.88 3.06
N TRP A 139 9.98 3.55 4.22
CA TRP A 139 11.36 3.04 4.31
C TRP A 139 11.54 1.73 3.51
N TYR A 140 10.60 0.80 3.60
CA TYR A 140 10.62 -0.47 2.86
C TYR A 140 10.69 -0.24 1.35
N ARG A 141 9.85 0.68 0.83
CA ARG A 141 9.89 1.10 -0.57
C ARG A 141 11.27 1.65 -0.95
N GLN A 142 11.80 2.55 -0.14
CA GLN A 142 13.07 3.23 -0.40
C GLN A 142 14.27 2.29 -0.34
N VAL A 143 14.36 1.44 0.68
CA VAL A 143 15.48 0.53 0.87
C VAL A 143 15.59 -0.52 -0.23
N LEU A 144 14.46 -0.92 -0.80
CA LEU A 144 14.38 -1.88 -1.92
C LEU A 144 14.38 -1.20 -3.29
N GLY A 145 14.33 0.13 -3.37
CA GLY A 145 14.28 0.87 -4.64
C GLY A 145 13.04 0.56 -5.48
N LEU A 146 11.88 0.32 -4.83
CA LEU A 146 10.66 -0.03 -5.55
C LEU A 146 10.08 1.20 -6.24
N ASN A 147 9.92 1.13 -7.55
CA ASN A 147 9.33 2.21 -8.34
C ASN A 147 7.81 2.11 -8.35
N ILE A 148 7.14 3.16 -7.86
CA ILE A 148 5.68 3.31 -7.87
C ILE A 148 5.37 4.65 -8.48
N GLU A 149 4.52 4.62 -9.49
CA GLU A 149 4.03 5.83 -10.16
C GLU A 149 2.80 6.32 -9.41
N ASN A 150 3.03 7.26 -8.53
CA ASN A 150 2.00 7.90 -7.72
C ASN A 150 1.16 8.88 -8.54
N GLU A 151 0.02 9.33 -7.98
CA GLU A 151 -0.93 10.25 -8.63
C GLU A 151 -1.35 9.75 -10.02
N THR A 152 -1.44 8.41 -10.15
CA THR A 152 -1.78 7.71 -11.38
C THR A 152 -3.00 6.82 -11.16
N GLU A 153 -4.12 7.22 -11.75
CA GLU A 153 -5.38 6.51 -11.69
C GLU A 153 -5.49 5.51 -12.84
N VAL A 154 -5.83 4.27 -12.53
CA VAL A 154 -6.25 3.29 -13.54
C VAL A 154 -7.75 3.44 -13.74
N ILE A 155 -8.17 3.94 -14.90
CA ILE A 155 -9.59 4.26 -15.18
C ILE A 155 -10.31 3.18 -15.98
N ASN A 156 -9.58 2.35 -16.74
CA ASN A 156 -10.18 1.24 -17.47
C ASN A 156 -9.19 0.10 -17.70
N ILE A 157 -9.73 -1.12 -17.76
CA ILE A 157 -8.98 -2.34 -18.08
C ILE A 157 -9.80 -3.13 -19.10
N THR A 158 -9.26 -3.27 -20.30
CA THR A 158 -9.88 -4.03 -21.39
C THR A 158 -9.08 -5.31 -21.61
N PRO A 159 -9.68 -6.50 -21.40
CA PRO A 159 -9.04 -7.77 -21.76
C PRO A 159 -8.86 -7.88 -23.28
N LEU A 160 -7.67 -8.30 -23.71
CA LEU A 160 -7.35 -8.67 -25.08
C LEU A 160 -7.05 -10.18 -25.13
N THR A 161 -6.86 -10.75 -26.33
CA THR A 161 -6.63 -12.19 -26.49
C THR A 161 -5.46 -12.73 -25.67
N HIS A 162 -4.36 -11.99 -25.53
CA HIS A 162 -3.15 -12.43 -24.83
C HIS A 162 -2.55 -11.38 -23.88
N SER A 163 -3.25 -10.28 -23.65
CA SER A 163 -2.81 -9.15 -22.84
C SER A 163 -4.01 -8.35 -22.33
N PHE A 164 -3.72 -7.28 -21.64
CA PHE A 164 -4.68 -6.27 -21.20
C PHE A 164 -4.25 -4.92 -21.76
N GLU A 165 -5.22 -4.15 -22.21
CA GLU A 165 -5.08 -2.72 -22.44
C GLU A 165 -5.58 -2.00 -21.21
N ILE A 166 -4.75 -1.11 -20.67
CA ILE A 166 -5.00 -0.41 -19.40
C ILE A 166 -4.95 1.09 -19.70
N THR A 167 -6.05 1.78 -19.47
CA THR A 167 -6.09 3.23 -19.55
C THR A 167 -5.75 3.82 -18.19
N ILE A 168 -4.68 4.58 -18.14
CA ILE A 168 -4.26 5.32 -16.94
C ILE A 168 -4.44 6.83 -17.15
N LYS A 169 -4.70 7.56 -16.06
CA LYS A 169 -4.73 9.02 -16.02
C LYS A 169 -3.63 9.51 -15.07
N HIS A 170 -2.67 10.22 -15.61
CA HIS A 170 -1.59 10.83 -14.85
C HIS A 170 -1.53 12.32 -15.14
N LYS A 171 -1.60 13.16 -14.09
CA LYS A 171 -1.59 14.63 -14.21
C LYS A 171 -2.58 15.16 -15.24
N GLY A 172 -3.79 14.59 -15.28
CA GLY A 172 -4.86 15.00 -16.18
C GLY A 172 -4.80 14.40 -17.60
N ASN A 173 -3.71 13.73 -17.97
CA ASN A 173 -3.54 13.13 -19.30
C ASN A 173 -3.81 11.62 -19.26
N ASN A 174 -4.58 11.14 -20.23
CA ASN A 174 -4.80 9.71 -20.42
C ASN A 174 -3.66 9.10 -21.23
N GLN A 175 -3.24 7.89 -20.83
CA GLN A 175 -2.23 7.08 -21.51
C GLN A 175 -2.69 5.64 -21.58
N LEU A 176 -2.30 4.92 -22.64
CA LEU A 176 -2.50 3.49 -22.77
C LEU A 176 -1.24 2.74 -22.33
N VAL A 177 -1.43 1.66 -21.58
CA VAL A 177 -0.39 0.74 -21.14
C VAL A 177 -0.85 -0.68 -21.44
N TYR A 178 0.02 -1.48 -22.02
CA TYR A 178 -0.28 -2.88 -22.28
C TYR A 178 0.45 -3.78 -21.28
N ALA A 179 -0.25 -4.81 -20.78
CA ALA A 179 0.33 -5.75 -19.82
C ALA A 179 -0.11 -7.19 -20.11
N ARG A 180 0.78 -8.16 -19.89
CA ARG A 180 0.45 -9.59 -19.97
C ARG A 180 -0.38 -10.06 -18.78
N LYS A 181 -0.10 -9.52 -17.62
CA LYS A 181 -0.75 -9.83 -16.35
C LYS A 181 -1.00 -8.58 -15.55
N ILE A 182 -2.02 -8.63 -14.70
CA ILE A 182 -2.38 -7.57 -13.76
C ILE A 182 -2.42 -8.16 -12.36
N VAL A 183 -1.88 -7.44 -11.40
CA VAL A 183 -2.06 -7.68 -9.97
C VAL A 183 -2.93 -6.57 -9.40
N LEU A 184 -4.13 -6.93 -8.94
CA LEU A 184 -5.01 -5.99 -8.23
C LEU A 184 -4.60 -5.94 -6.76
N ALA A 185 -3.94 -4.85 -6.36
CA ALA A 185 -3.52 -4.56 -5.00
C ALA A 185 -4.25 -3.33 -4.43
N THR A 186 -5.46 -3.08 -4.92
CA THR A 186 -6.29 -1.88 -4.69
C THR A 186 -6.91 -1.79 -3.29
N GLY A 187 -6.59 -2.74 -2.40
CA GLY A 187 -7.17 -2.81 -1.07
C GLY A 187 -8.63 -3.32 -1.08
N ARG A 188 -9.27 -3.28 0.09
CA ARG A 188 -10.64 -3.80 0.25
C ARG A 188 -11.66 -2.97 -0.53
N GLU A 189 -11.53 -1.67 -0.47
CA GLU A 189 -12.45 -0.70 -1.06
C GLU A 189 -12.33 -0.65 -2.59
N GLY A 190 -11.15 -0.97 -3.12
CA GLY A 190 -10.93 -1.04 -4.58
C GLY A 190 -11.48 -2.29 -5.25
N MET A 191 -12.03 -3.24 -4.49
CA MET A 191 -12.62 -4.49 -5.00
C MET A 191 -14.15 -4.46 -5.05
N ALA A 192 -14.79 -3.46 -4.41
CA ALA A 192 -16.25 -3.31 -4.37
C ALA A 192 -16.62 -1.88 -3.96
N GLU A 193 -17.84 -1.49 -4.28
CA GLU A 193 -18.40 -0.24 -3.77
C GLU A 193 -18.72 -0.31 -2.26
N PRO A 194 -18.71 0.84 -1.56
CA PRO A 194 -19.18 0.92 -0.19
C PRO A 194 -20.60 0.38 -0.05
N ARG A 195 -20.78 -0.57 0.84
CA ARG A 195 -22.11 -1.14 1.08
C ARG A 195 -22.93 -0.22 1.97
N VAL A 196 -23.81 0.54 1.37
CA VAL A 196 -24.79 1.36 2.10
C VAL A 196 -26.10 0.59 2.24
N PRO A 197 -26.65 0.35 3.46
CA PRO A 197 -27.93 -0.28 3.65
C PRO A 197 -29.05 0.46 2.91
N LYS A 198 -29.98 -0.29 2.29
CA LYS A 198 -31.08 0.29 1.50
C LYS A 198 -31.82 1.45 2.19
N PRO A 199 -32.18 1.37 3.48
CA PRO A 199 -32.85 2.48 4.16
C PRO A 199 -32.03 3.77 4.26
N LEU A 200 -30.69 3.68 4.15
CA LEU A 200 -29.79 4.83 4.26
C LEU A 200 -29.39 5.40 2.89
N GLN A 201 -29.65 4.70 1.80
CA GLN A 201 -29.30 5.16 0.45
C GLN A 201 -29.84 6.56 0.10
N PRO A 202 -31.09 6.93 0.46
CA PRO A 202 -31.61 8.27 0.18
C PRO A 202 -30.86 9.41 0.92
N PHE A 203 -30.10 9.08 1.97
CA PHE A 203 -29.37 10.03 2.80
C PHE A 203 -27.87 10.01 2.53
N TYR A 204 -27.41 9.13 1.63
CA TYR A 204 -25.98 8.93 1.35
C TYR A 204 -25.39 10.15 0.62
N GLY A 205 -24.22 10.58 1.09
CA GLY A 205 -23.56 11.79 0.61
C GLY A 205 -23.83 13.00 1.52
N ASP A 206 -25.07 13.30 1.81
CA ASP A 206 -25.46 14.49 2.60
C ASP A 206 -25.44 14.23 4.11
N TYR A 207 -26.22 13.23 4.56
CA TYR A 207 -26.40 12.90 5.99
C TYR A 207 -25.77 11.59 6.41
N CYS A 208 -25.38 10.76 5.46
CA CYS A 208 -24.77 9.45 5.72
C CYS A 208 -23.51 9.29 4.87
N LYS A 209 -22.42 8.85 5.50
CA LYS A 209 -21.15 8.55 4.84
C LYS A 209 -20.67 7.17 5.22
N HIS A 210 -19.94 6.53 4.32
CA HIS A 210 -19.31 5.25 4.62
C HIS A 210 -17.99 5.47 5.37
N SER A 211 -17.62 4.52 6.24
CA SER A 211 -16.42 4.61 7.09
C SER A 211 -15.10 4.65 6.30
N SER A 212 -15.08 4.28 5.03
CA SER A 212 -13.93 4.39 4.13
C SER A 212 -13.77 5.77 3.49
N GLU A 213 -14.76 6.65 3.65
CA GLU A 213 -14.72 7.99 3.11
C GLU A 213 -13.95 8.93 4.06
N LYS A 214 -13.40 9.98 3.46
CA LYS A 214 -12.83 11.08 4.24
C LYS A 214 -13.96 11.82 4.96
N PHE A 215 -13.87 11.92 6.27
CA PHE A 215 -14.85 12.59 7.11
C PHE A 215 -14.18 13.61 8.02
N ASP A 216 -14.72 14.81 8.06
CA ASP A 216 -14.30 15.85 8.98
C ASP A 216 -15.22 15.84 10.21
N PHE A 217 -14.72 15.31 11.31
CA PHE A 217 -15.48 15.24 12.57
C PHE A 217 -15.73 16.61 13.19
N GLN A 218 -14.89 17.60 12.93
CA GLN A 218 -15.11 18.96 13.40
C GLN A 218 -16.37 19.61 12.80
N SER A 219 -16.72 19.21 11.56
CA SER A 219 -17.94 19.71 10.90
C SER A 219 -19.25 19.27 11.57
N VAL A 220 -19.17 18.31 12.47
CA VAL A 220 -20.34 17.75 13.19
C VAL A 220 -20.25 17.96 14.71
N ALA A 221 -19.34 18.82 15.18
CA ALA A 221 -19.22 19.18 16.58
C ALA A 221 -20.56 19.71 17.13
N GLY A 222 -21.00 19.20 18.29
CA GLY A 222 -22.27 19.55 18.92
C GLY A 222 -23.52 18.97 18.26
N LYS A 223 -23.39 18.03 17.32
CA LYS A 223 -24.51 17.33 16.67
C LYS A 223 -24.64 15.92 17.18
N ASP A 224 -25.86 15.38 17.13
CA ASP A 224 -26.11 13.96 17.38
C ASP A 224 -25.63 13.13 16.18
N ILE A 225 -24.78 12.14 16.43
CA ILE A 225 -24.21 11.26 15.40
C ILE A 225 -24.61 9.82 15.65
N GLY A 226 -25.22 9.20 14.65
CA GLY A 226 -25.51 7.77 14.62
C GLY A 226 -24.42 6.98 13.90
N VAL A 227 -23.78 6.03 14.59
CA VAL A 227 -22.82 5.09 13.97
C VAL A 227 -23.50 3.74 13.77
N ILE A 228 -23.59 3.31 12.50
CA ILE A 228 -24.27 2.06 12.13
C ILE A 228 -23.23 1.00 11.77
N GLY A 229 -23.13 -0.03 12.58
CA GLY A 229 -22.22 -1.16 12.41
C GLY A 229 -21.72 -1.71 13.75
N ILE A 230 -21.17 -2.93 13.70
CA ILE A 230 -20.64 -3.64 14.87
C ILE A 230 -19.15 -4.00 14.72
N SER A 231 -18.55 -3.59 13.61
CA SER A 231 -17.14 -3.89 13.35
C SER A 231 -16.22 -2.90 14.05
N ALA A 232 -14.94 -3.23 14.05
CA ALA A 232 -13.91 -2.36 14.61
C ALA A 232 -13.92 -0.95 14.00
N SER A 233 -14.24 -0.80 12.71
CA SER A 233 -14.34 0.55 12.08
C SER A 233 -15.50 1.36 12.65
N ALA A 234 -16.62 0.71 13.02
CA ALA A 234 -17.73 1.42 13.67
C ALA A 234 -17.32 1.96 15.03
N VAL A 235 -16.63 1.14 15.84
CA VAL A 235 -16.09 1.58 17.15
C VAL A 235 -15.10 2.71 16.99
N ASP A 236 -14.14 2.62 16.05
CA ASP A 236 -13.17 3.68 15.81
C ASP A 236 -13.84 5.01 15.38
N ASN A 237 -14.86 4.94 14.49
CA ASN A 237 -15.60 6.15 14.09
C ASN A 237 -16.43 6.73 15.24
N ALA A 238 -16.99 5.90 16.10
CA ALA A 238 -17.71 6.36 17.28
C ALA A 238 -16.76 7.06 18.26
N ALA A 239 -15.58 6.49 18.51
CA ALA A 239 -14.55 7.12 19.35
C ALA A 239 -14.11 8.47 18.77
N SER A 240 -13.76 8.53 17.48
CA SER A 240 -13.36 9.79 16.82
C SER A 240 -14.46 10.86 16.79
N ALA A 241 -15.73 10.45 16.91
CA ALA A 241 -16.85 11.39 16.98
C ALA A 241 -17.07 11.97 18.39
N LEU A 242 -16.51 11.32 19.42
CA LEU A 242 -16.60 11.77 20.83
C LEU A 242 -15.43 12.68 21.22
N GLU A 243 -14.31 12.66 20.49
CA GLU A 243 -13.13 13.52 20.66
C GLU A 243 -13.34 14.92 20.04
#